data_86626900130e10b52a58f16fedcf4a90
#
_entry.id   86626900130e10b52a58f16fedcf4a90
#
_cell.length_a   1.000
_cell.length_b   1.000
_cell.length_c   1.000
_cell.angle_alpha   90.00
_cell.angle_beta   90.00
_cell.angle_gamma   90.00
#
_symmetry.space_group_name_H-M   'P 1'
#
loop_
_entity.id
_entity.type
_entity.pdbx_description
1 polymer ?
#
loop_
_entity_poly.entity_id
_entity_poly.type
_entity_poly.pdbx_seq_one_letter_code
_entity_poly.pdbx_strand_id
1 'polypeptide(L)'
;MNSKERLFALRISLVMAVRMLGLFMLFPVMSIYAADYDNSSPFLIGMAIGIYGLTQAIFQIPFGYLSDRFGRKPMLIFGLVVFFLGSLIAANTDNILIVIVGRALQGGGAISAVLMAFLADSTSEDNRAKANAFVGFQIGVAFMLSLIIGPIITSRVGLHGLFWVIAILSIIALIIVLTLPYSKPVTYYRLSASAFKEILNGQLLRLDFSIFSLHLILASGFIVMPILIIENQIIGMIDNWKLYLPAVLLSFLGMLPLIIISEKFKKTKHVLLISILLLILSQILFLSLNLSFSVFLILLTIFFIAFNTVEALLPSILSKTANASKRGLAMGVFSTSQFLGTFFGGAIGGLIYNIYDLNSVFLFTISVAIIWWFLILTLPLKTNTSGD
;
A
#
# COMPACT_ATOMS: atom_id res chain seq x y z
N MET A 1 -4.36 -5.16 26.53
CA MET A 1 -3.93 -3.75 26.48
C MET A 1 -4.66 -2.97 27.56
N ASN A 2 -3.95 -2.21 28.35
CA ASN A 2 -4.52 -1.26 29.31
C ASN A 2 -5.05 -0.01 28.57
N SER A 3 -5.78 0.88 29.29
CA SER A 3 -6.41 2.06 28.67
C SER A 3 -5.39 3.03 28.04
N LYS A 4 -4.18 3.14 28.64
CA LYS A 4 -3.11 4.01 28.11
C LYS A 4 -2.52 3.44 26.83
N GLU A 5 -2.24 2.15 26.78
CA GLU A 5 -1.75 1.47 25.57
C GLU A 5 -2.78 1.53 24.43
N ARG A 6 -4.09 1.38 24.74
CA ARG A 6 -5.15 1.49 23.73
C ARG A 6 -5.21 2.88 23.12
N LEU A 7 -5.19 3.92 23.97
CA LEU A 7 -5.23 5.31 23.50
C LEU A 7 -3.99 5.66 22.68
N PHE A 8 -2.82 5.17 23.09
CA PHE A 8 -1.58 5.37 22.36
C PHE A 8 -1.63 4.67 20.99
N ALA A 9 -2.01 3.39 20.97
CA ALA A 9 -2.15 2.63 19.72
C ALA A 9 -3.19 3.27 18.78
N LEU A 10 -4.29 3.79 19.30
CA LEU A 10 -5.29 4.52 18.52
C LEU A 10 -4.69 5.76 17.86
N ARG A 11 -3.93 6.57 18.60
CA ARG A 11 -3.31 7.79 18.05
C ARG A 11 -2.29 7.46 16.97
N ILE A 12 -1.41 6.49 17.20
CA ILE A 12 -0.43 6.04 16.21
C ILE A 12 -1.10 5.52 14.94
N SER A 13 -2.13 4.68 15.10
CA SER A 13 -2.84 4.10 13.96
C SER A 13 -3.66 5.14 13.20
N LEU A 14 -4.21 6.18 13.87
CA LEU A 14 -4.86 7.29 13.19
C LEU A 14 -3.87 8.10 12.34
N VAL A 15 -2.67 8.40 12.85
CA VAL A 15 -1.62 9.07 12.05
C VAL A 15 -1.26 8.23 10.83
N MET A 16 -1.11 6.92 11.00
CA MET A 16 -0.84 6.01 9.89
C MET A 16 -2.00 5.98 8.89
N ALA A 17 -3.24 5.84 9.37
CA ALA A 17 -4.44 5.79 8.54
C ALA A 17 -4.64 7.07 7.73
N VAL A 18 -4.50 8.24 8.35
CA VAL A 18 -4.61 9.55 7.67
C VAL A 18 -3.57 9.67 6.56
N ARG A 19 -2.35 9.23 6.82
CA ARG A 19 -1.29 9.23 5.81
C ARG A 19 -1.57 8.28 4.66
N MET A 20 -2.02 7.06 4.95
CA MET A 20 -2.39 6.07 3.94
C MET A 20 -3.62 6.50 3.14
N LEU A 21 -4.58 7.15 3.79
CA LEU A 21 -5.71 7.77 3.11
C LEU A 21 -5.21 8.77 2.04
N GLY A 22 -4.30 9.68 2.41
CA GLY A 22 -3.71 10.65 1.48
C GLY A 22 -2.96 10.01 0.30
N LEU A 23 -2.28 8.88 0.55
CA LEU A 23 -1.61 8.12 -0.52
C LEU A 23 -2.62 7.50 -1.49
N PHE A 24 -3.59 6.77 -0.96
CA PHE A 24 -4.47 5.93 -1.77
C PHE A 24 -5.60 6.71 -2.47
N MET A 25 -6.00 7.90 -1.97
CA MET A 25 -7.01 8.72 -2.63
C MET A 25 -6.63 9.14 -4.06
N LEU A 26 -5.34 9.17 -4.38
CA LEU A 26 -4.86 9.52 -5.70
C LEU A 26 -4.99 8.38 -6.72
N PHE A 27 -4.98 7.12 -6.28
CA PHE A 27 -4.98 5.96 -7.17
C PHE A 27 -6.16 5.96 -8.15
N PRO A 28 -7.42 6.08 -7.73
CA PRO A 28 -8.56 5.98 -8.64
C PRO A 28 -8.77 7.21 -9.53
N VAL A 29 -8.02 8.29 -9.33
CA VAL A 29 -8.28 9.57 -10.00
C VAL A 29 -7.10 10.12 -10.80
N MET A 30 -5.87 9.74 -10.43
CA MET A 30 -4.66 10.36 -10.97
C MET A 30 -4.54 10.18 -12.49
N SER A 31 -4.81 8.98 -13.01
CA SER A 31 -4.71 8.67 -14.43
C SER A 31 -5.73 9.42 -15.31
N ILE A 32 -6.83 9.85 -14.70
CA ILE A 32 -7.88 10.60 -15.40
C ILE A 32 -7.62 12.10 -15.34
N TYR A 33 -7.50 12.63 -14.11
CA TYR A 33 -7.46 14.08 -13.88
C TYR A 33 -6.10 14.71 -14.15
N ALA A 34 -5.00 13.95 -14.10
CA ALA A 34 -3.69 14.47 -14.45
C ALA A 34 -3.40 14.42 -15.97
N ALA A 35 -4.28 13.84 -16.77
CA ALA A 35 -4.13 13.80 -18.22
C ALA A 35 -4.12 15.21 -18.84
N ASP A 36 -4.85 16.15 -18.25
CA ASP A 36 -4.97 17.54 -18.72
C ASP A 36 -3.85 18.47 -18.19
N TYR A 37 -2.91 17.94 -17.37
CA TYR A 37 -1.82 18.75 -16.84
C TYR A 37 -0.74 19.00 -17.89
N ASP A 38 -0.08 20.18 -17.80
CA ASP A 38 1.06 20.53 -18.63
C ASP A 38 2.14 19.45 -18.59
N ASN A 39 2.71 19.13 -19.77
CA ASN A 39 3.70 18.09 -19.98
C ASN A 39 3.23 16.67 -19.57
N SER A 40 1.93 16.44 -19.45
CA SER A 40 1.41 15.15 -19.06
C SER A 40 1.65 14.08 -20.13
N SER A 41 1.93 12.87 -19.68
CA SER A 41 1.95 11.66 -20.49
C SER A 41 1.62 10.46 -19.59
N PRO A 42 1.17 9.33 -20.15
CA PRO A 42 0.93 8.12 -19.34
C PRO A 42 2.12 7.71 -18.50
N PHE A 43 3.35 7.85 -19.02
CA PHE A 43 4.58 7.58 -18.27
C PHE A 43 4.74 8.51 -17.07
N LEU A 44 4.57 9.82 -17.26
CA LEU A 44 4.74 10.80 -16.18
C LEU A 44 3.63 10.70 -15.14
N ILE A 45 2.40 10.35 -15.53
CA ILE A 45 1.31 10.04 -14.60
C ILE A 45 1.66 8.80 -13.77
N GLY A 46 2.15 7.74 -14.41
CA GLY A 46 2.65 6.55 -13.73
C GLY A 46 3.80 6.87 -12.76
N MET A 47 4.74 7.73 -13.17
CA MET A 47 5.80 8.26 -12.29
C MET A 47 5.22 9.02 -11.10
N ALA A 48 4.21 9.89 -11.29
CA ALA A 48 3.58 10.63 -10.20
C ALA A 48 2.87 9.71 -9.19
N ILE A 49 2.30 8.59 -9.65
CA ILE A 49 1.76 7.54 -8.77
C ILE A 49 2.87 6.84 -8.01
N GLY A 50 3.93 6.42 -8.71
CA GLY A 50 4.97 5.53 -8.19
C GLY A 50 6.05 6.22 -7.35
N ILE A 51 6.46 7.45 -7.67
CA ILE A 51 7.62 8.14 -7.07
C ILE A 51 7.55 8.27 -5.55
N TYR A 52 6.34 8.40 -5.01
CA TYR A 52 6.09 8.33 -3.58
C TYR A 52 6.65 7.02 -2.99
N GLY A 53 6.40 5.89 -3.65
CA GLY A 53 6.89 4.58 -3.23
C GLY A 53 8.41 4.51 -3.23
N LEU A 54 9.08 5.04 -4.28
CA LEU A 54 10.53 5.04 -4.35
C LEU A 54 11.17 5.82 -3.20
N THR A 55 10.73 7.05 -2.99
CA THR A 55 11.28 7.91 -1.93
C THR A 55 10.95 7.36 -0.54
N GLN A 56 9.75 6.80 -0.35
CA GLN A 56 9.39 6.08 0.88
C GLN A 56 10.31 4.90 1.14
N ALA A 57 10.59 4.07 0.12
CA ALA A 57 11.48 2.91 0.24
C ALA A 57 12.92 3.33 0.61
N ILE A 58 13.44 4.38 -0.05
CA ILE A 58 14.79 4.89 0.21
C ILE A 58 14.92 5.46 1.63
N PHE A 59 13.96 6.29 2.05
CA PHE A 59 14.07 7.03 3.30
C PHE A 59 13.53 6.27 4.53
N GLN A 60 12.80 5.17 4.37
CA GLN A 60 12.20 4.44 5.48
C GLN A 60 13.24 3.93 6.49
N ILE A 61 14.34 3.36 6.03
CA ILE A 61 15.43 2.86 6.89
C ILE A 61 16.18 4.04 7.54
N PRO A 62 16.62 5.08 6.81
CA PRO A 62 17.20 6.28 7.40
C PRO A 62 16.33 6.95 8.47
N PHE A 63 15.03 7.11 8.21
CA PHE A 63 14.10 7.69 9.21
C PHE A 63 14.00 6.83 10.46
N GLY A 64 13.93 5.50 10.31
CA GLY A 64 13.96 4.57 11.44
C GLY A 64 15.21 4.78 12.30
N TYR A 65 16.39 4.77 11.68
CA TYR A 65 17.68 4.98 12.35
C TYR A 65 17.79 6.35 13.02
N LEU A 66 17.41 7.42 12.30
CA LEU A 66 17.46 8.78 12.86
C LEU A 66 16.47 8.95 14.02
N SER A 67 15.34 8.23 13.99
CA SER A 67 14.36 8.27 15.07
C SER A 67 14.86 7.60 16.36
N ASP A 68 15.79 6.64 16.27
CA ASP A 68 16.48 6.08 17.43
C ASP A 68 17.42 7.11 18.06
N ARG A 69 18.05 7.96 17.22
CA ARG A 69 19.02 8.95 17.66
C ARG A 69 18.41 10.25 18.19
N PHE A 70 17.43 10.79 17.46
CA PHE A 70 16.80 12.08 17.75
C PHE A 70 15.48 11.97 18.51
N GLY A 71 14.97 10.74 18.66
CA GLY A 71 13.68 10.43 19.27
C GLY A 71 12.57 10.26 18.22
N ARG A 72 11.56 9.48 18.58
CA ARG A 72 10.43 9.14 17.67
C ARG A 72 9.62 10.37 17.28
N LYS A 73 9.21 11.16 18.27
CA LYS A 73 8.32 12.32 18.05
C LYS A 73 8.92 13.40 17.15
N PRO A 74 10.19 13.87 17.31
CA PRO A 74 10.81 14.83 16.39
C PRO A 74 10.85 14.35 14.95
N MET A 75 11.16 13.05 14.72
CA MET A 75 11.21 12.49 13.37
C MET A 75 9.84 12.35 12.74
N LEU A 76 8.79 12.07 13.53
CA LEU A 76 7.40 12.09 13.05
C LEU A 76 6.98 13.51 12.63
N ILE A 77 7.30 14.53 13.42
CA ILE A 77 7.03 15.93 13.10
C ILE A 77 7.73 16.32 11.80
N PHE A 78 9.03 16.05 11.71
CA PHE A 78 9.82 16.37 10.51
C PHE A 78 9.23 15.70 9.25
N GLY A 79 8.94 14.40 9.31
CA GLY A 79 8.37 13.66 8.16
C GLY A 79 6.97 14.16 7.76
N LEU A 80 6.12 14.53 8.72
CA LEU A 80 4.80 15.10 8.43
C LEU A 80 4.90 16.51 7.83
N VAL A 81 5.87 17.33 8.26
CA VAL A 81 6.13 18.64 7.63
C VAL A 81 6.59 18.46 6.19
N VAL A 82 7.51 17.52 5.91
CA VAL A 82 7.95 17.20 4.54
C VAL A 82 6.77 16.72 3.69
N PHE A 83 5.91 15.85 4.24
CA PHE A 83 4.70 15.39 3.57
C PHE A 83 3.72 16.53 3.28
N PHE A 84 3.52 17.44 4.22
CA PHE A 84 2.69 18.65 4.06
C PHE A 84 3.23 19.55 2.94
N LEU A 85 4.52 19.86 2.95
CA LEU A 85 5.15 20.71 1.92
C LEU A 85 5.03 20.07 0.52
N GLY A 86 5.24 18.75 0.42
CA GLY A 86 5.03 18.03 -0.83
C GLY A 86 3.58 18.12 -1.31
N SER A 87 2.61 18.05 -0.40
CA SER A 87 1.18 18.20 -0.72
C SER A 87 0.85 19.61 -1.22
N LEU A 88 1.42 20.65 -0.57
CA LEU A 88 1.24 22.04 -1.00
C LEU A 88 1.83 22.31 -2.39
N ILE A 89 3.02 21.77 -2.68
CA ILE A 89 3.66 21.90 -4.00
C ILE A 89 2.74 21.28 -5.06
N ALA A 90 2.25 20.08 -4.84
CA ALA A 90 1.38 19.40 -5.79
C ALA A 90 0.00 20.06 -5.90
N ALA A 91 -0.50 20.75 -4.87
CA ALA A 91 -1.78 21.43 -4.85
C ALA A 91 -1.78 22.76 -5.62
N ASN A 92 -0.61 23.33 -5.90
CA ASN A 92 -0.50 24.69 -6.49
C ASN A 92 0.20 24.66 -7.87
N THR A 93 0.01 23.61 -8.65
CA THR A 93 0.64 23.45 -9.96
C THR A 93 -0.23 22.68 -10.92
N ASP A 94 -0.22 23.09 -12.19
CA ASP A 94 -0.79 22.37 -13.33
C ASP A 94 0.27 21.58 -14.11
N ASN A 95 1.53 21.57 -13.67
CA ASN A 95 2.61 20.88 -14.34
C ASN A 95 2.89 19.54 -13.68
N ILE A 96 2.78 18.43 -14.45
CA ILE A 96 2.96 17.05 -13.95
C ILE A 96 4.35 16.82 -13.36
N LEU A 97 5.40 17.48 -13.87
CA LEU A 97 6.76 17.34 -13.34
C LEU A 97 6.89 17.90 -11.92
N ILE A 98 6.20 19.04 -11.65
CA ILE A 98 6.17 19.62 -10.31
C ILE A 98 5.32 18.77 -9.36
N VAL A 99 4.23 18.18 -9.86
CA VAL A 99 3.47 17.17 -9.10
C VAL A 99 4.35 15.98 -8.71
N ILE A 100 5.18 15.47 -9.63
CA ILE A 100 6.14 14.38 -9.33
C ILE A 100 7.09 14.78 -8.20
N VAL A 101 7.62 16.01 -8.20
CA VAL A 101 8.46 16.53 -7.11
C VAL A 101 7.69 16.59 -5.79
N GLY A 102 6.47 17.10 -5.80
CA GLY A 102 5.58 17.11 -4.62
C GLY A 102 5.34 15.70 -4.07
N ARG A 103 5.08 14.75 -4.96
CA ARG A 103 4.89 13.33 -4.62
C ARG A 103 6.16 12.68 -4.07
N ALA A 104 7.32 13.01 -4.63
CA ALA A 104 8.60 12.55 -4.10
C ALA A 104 8.87 13.06 -2.68
N LEU A 105 8.54 14.33 -2.40
CA LEU A 105 8.62 14.88 -1.05
C LEU A 105 7.63 14.20 -0.09
N GLN A 106 6.38 13.97 -0.52
CA GLN A 106 5.41 13.24 0.29
C GLN A 106 5.95 11.87 0.71
N GLY A 107 6.52 11.09 -0.21
CA GLY A 107 7.15 9.80 0.10
C GLY A 107 8.41 9.95 0.95
N GLY A 108 9.20 11.01 0.71
CA GLY A 108 10.39 11.34 1.50
C GLY A 108 10.12 11.59 2.98
N GLY A 109 8.90 11.99 3.35
CA GLY A 109 8.45 12.03 4.74
C GLY A 109 8.18 10.64 5.34
N ALA A 110 9.13 9.72 5.27
CA ALA A 110 9.01 8.27 5.49
C ALA A 110 8.80 7.86 6.96
N ILE A 111 7.68 8.23 7.57
CA ILE A 111 7.39 8.01 9.00
C ILE A 111 6.84 6.63 9.36
N SER A 112 6.50 5.77 8.38
CA SER A 112 5.84 4.49 8.68
C SER A 112 6.65 3.60 9.63
N ALA A 113 7.97 3.45 9.37
CA ALA A 113 8.85 2.69 10.25
C ALA A 113 8.95 3.32 11.66
N VAL A 114 8.97 4.67 11.74
CA VAL A 114 9.02 5.40 13.01
C VAL A 114 7.75 5.20 13.83
N LEU A 115 6.57 5.24 13.18
CA LEU A 115 5.27 4.97 13.84
C LEU A 115 5.22 3.55 14.40
N MET A 116 5.65 2.55 13.64
CA MET A 116 5.67 1.16 14.08
C MET A 116 6.67 0.94 15.22
N ALA A 117 7.84 1.56 15.15
CA ALA A 117 8.82 1.52 16.23
C ALA A 117 8.27 2.19 17.51
N PHE A 118 7.63 3.35 17.38
CA PHE A 118 7.04 4.06 18.53
C PHE A 118 5.90 3.27 19.17
N LEU A 119 5.08 2.58 18.35
CA LEU A 119 4.06 1.66 18.84
C LEU A 119 4.67 0.52 19.65
N ALA A 120 5.74 -0.11 19.12
CA ALA A 120 6.45 -1.20 19.78
C ALA A 120 7.10 -0.76 21.09
N ASP A 121 7.68 0.46 21.16
CA ASP A 121 8.29 1.04 22.35
C ASP A 121 7.27 1.33 23.46
N SER A 122 5.98 1.52 23.09
CA SER A 122 4.90 1.95 24.00
C SER A 122 3.89 0.85 24.32
N THR A 123 4.11 -0.37 23.84
CA THR A 123 3.25 -1.53 24.08
C THR A 123 4.05 -2.68 24.69
N SER A 124 3.46 -3.41 25.65
CA SER A 124 4.04 -4.61 26.21
C SER A 124 4.19 -5.70 25.14
N GLU A 125 5.16 -6.62 25.32
CA GLU A 125 5.44 -7.71 24.36
C GLU A 125 4.18 -8.53 24.03
N ASP A 126 3.38 -8.87 25.04
CA ASP A 126 2.14 -9.64 24.90
C ASP A 126 1.06 -8.90 24.09
N ASN A 127 1.12 -7.57 24.04
CA ASN A 127 0.13 -6.73 23.38
C ASN A 127 0.59 -6.22 21.98
N ARG A 128 1.87 -6.36 21.62
CA ARG A 128 2.41 -5.88 20.32
C ARG A 128 1.68 -6.48 19.13
N ALA A 129 1.36 -7.78 19.16
CA ALA A 129 0.62 -8.42 18.09
C ALA A 129 -0.77 -7.81 17.90
N LYS A 130 -1.49 -7.53 19.00
CA LYS A 130 -2.81 -6.90 18.98
C LYS A 130 -2.74 -5.45 18.49
N ALA A 131 -1.71 -4.70 18.92
CA ALA A 131 -1.50 -3.31 18.49
C ALA A 131 -1.19 -3.24 16.99
N ASN A 132 -0.32 -4.11 16.46
CA ASN A 132 0.00 -4.19 15.04
C ASN A 132 -1.22 -4.59 14.20
N ALA A 133 -2.04 -5.55 14.65
CA ALA A 133 -3.27 -5.93 13.99
C ALA A 133 -4.27 -4.76 13.92
N PHE A 134 -4.34 -3.93 14.97
CA PHE A 134 -5.17 -2.73 14.98
C PHE A 134 -4.71 -1.68 13.98
N VAL A 135 -3.39 -1.45 13.85
CA VAL A 135 -2.82 -0.58 12.81
C VAL A 135 -3.14 -1.13 11.41
N GLY A 136 -2.91 -2.42 11.18
CA GLY A 136 -3.23 -3.06 9.90
C GLY A 136 -4.70 -2.93 9.50
N PHE A 137 -5.61 -3.13 10.45
CA PHE A 137 -7.04 -2.91 10.25
C PHE A 137 -7.36 -1.46 9.83
N GLN A 138 -6.78 -0.46 10.50
CA GLN A 138 -7.01 0.94 10.15
C GLN A 138 -6.41 1.33 8.79
N ILE A 139 -5.28 0.73 8.38
CA ILE A 139 -4.73 0.91 7.03
C ILE A 139 -5.72 0.36 5.99
N GLY A 140 -6.29 -0.82 6.22
CA GLY A 140 -7.31 -1.40 5.34
C GLY A 140 -8.56 -0.52 5.22
N VAL A 141 -9.05 0.02 6.34
CA VAL A 141 -10.18 0.98 6.35
C VAL A 141 -9.80 2.27 5.61
N ALA A 142 -8.59 2.80 5.80
CA ALA A 142 -8.11 3.98 5.08
C ALA A 142 -8.04 3.73 3.56
N PHE A 143 -7.55 2.56 3.13
CA PHE A 143 -7.55 2.15 1.74
C PHE A 143 -8.97 2.13 1.15
N MET A 144 -9.91 1.47 1.82
CA MET A 144 -11.31 1.43 1.40
C MET A 144 -11.91 2.83 1.27
N LEU A 145 -11.77 3.66 2.31
CA LEU A 145 -12.30 5.02 2.31
C LEU A 145 -11.67 5.89 1.22
N SER A 146 -10.38 5.69 0.92
CA SER A 146 -9.67 6.46 -0.10
C SER A 146 -10.23 6.24 -1.51
N LEU A 147 -10.62 5.01 -1.86
CA LEU A 147 -11.21 4.68 -3.16
C LEU A 147 -12.61 5.30 -3.35
N ILE A 148 -13.27 5.69 -2.27
CA ILE A 148 -14.58 6.34 -2.28
C ILE A 148 -14.40 7.87 -2.21
N ILE A 149 -13.64 8.34 -1.22
CA ILE A 149 -13.50 9.78 -0.93
C ILE A 149 -12.68 10.48 -2.02
N GLY A 150 -11.63 9.82 -2.57
CA GLY A 150 -10.81 10.37 -3.63
C GLY A 150 -11.62 10.84 -4.85
N PRO A 151 -12.40 9.96 -5.51
CA PRO A 151 -13.27 10.36 -6.62
C PRO A 151 -14.30 11.42 -6.25
N ILE A 152 -14.94 11.33 -5.07
CA ILE A 152 -15.95 12.31 -4.62
C ILE A 152 -15.34 13.71 -4.45
N ILE A 153 -14.16 13.83 -3.86
CA ILE A 153 -13.47 15.11 -3.70
C ILE A 153 -13.03 15.64 -5.05
N THR A 154 -12.32 14.79 -5.83
CA THR A 154 -11.74 15.22 -7.11
C THR A 154 -12.80 15.65 -8.11
N SER A 155 -13.97 15.01 -8.12
CA SER A 155 -15.08 15.39 -8.99
C SER A 155 -15.66 16.79 -8.68
N ARG A 156 -15.46 17.29 -7.45
CA ARG A 156 -16.01 18.61 -7.03
C ARG A 156 -14.98 19.74 -7.08
N VAL A 157 -13.73 19.43 -6.73
CA VAL A 157 -12.69 20.46 -6.53
C VAL A 157 -11.39 20.16 -7.32
N GLY A 158 -11.44 19.18 -8.23
CA GLY A 158 -10.30 18.80 -9.05
C GLY A 158 -9.16 18.14 -8.27
N LEU A 159 -8.08 17.84 -8.96
CA LEU A 159 -6.90 17.22 -8.38
C LEU A 159 -6.16 18.15 -7.41
N HIS A 160 -6.15 19.47 -7.69
CA HIS A 160 -5.63 20.49 -6.77
C HIS A 160 -6.33 20.44 -5.42
N GLY A 161 -7.67 20.42 -5.42
CA GLY A 161 -8.46 20.34 -4.20
C GLY A 161 -8.19 19.05 -3.43
N LEU A 162 -7.96 17.93 -4.13
CA LEU A 162 -7.57 16.68 -3.46
C LEU A 162 -6.21 16.82 -2.76
N PHE A 163 -5.20 17.43 -3.39
CA PHE A 163 -3.91 17.68 -2.75
C PHE A 163 -4.02 18.64 -1.57
N TRP A 164 -4.91 19.66 -1.62
CA TRP A 164 -5.22 20.52 -0.47
C TRP A 164 -5.83 19.72 0.68
N VAL A 165 -6.76 18.80 0.41
CA VAL A 165 -7.32 17.91 1.44
C VAL A 165 -6.22 17.04 2.06
N ILE A 166 -5.29 16.51 1.26
CA ILE A 166 -4.15 15.74 1.77
C ILE A 166 -3.24 16.61 2.66
N ALA A 167 -3.02 17.88 2.29
CA ALA A 167 -2.28 18.82 3.11
C ALA A 167 -2.98 19.06 4.47
N ILE A 168 -4.29 19.28 4.47
CA ILE A 168 -5.09 19.44 5.70
C ILE A 168 -5.01 18.17 6.57
N LEU A 169 -5.15 17.00 5.98
CA LEU A 169 -5.01 15.72 6.69
C LEU A 169 -3.63 15.58 7.33
N SER A 170 -2.56 16.06 6.68
CA SER A 170 -1.21 16.04 7.28
C SER A 170 -1.09 16.95 8.51
N ILE A 171 -1.78 18.09 8.52
CA ILE A 171 -1.87 18.97 9.71
C ILE A 171 -2.61 18.25 10.83
N ILE A 172 -3.71 17.57 10.53
CA ILE A 172 -4.45 16.78 11.54
C ILE A 172 -3.54 15.70 12.13
N ALA A 173 -2.79 14.98 11.29
CA ALA A 173 -1.82 13.99 11.75
C ALA A 173 -0.73 14.62 12.63
N LEU A 174 -0.24 15.82 12.27
CA LEU A 174 0.74 16.58 13.04
C LEU A 174 0.18 16.96 14.42
N ILE A 175 -1.05 17.47 14.49
CA ILE A 175 -1.73 17.78 15.76
C ILE A 175 -1.82 16.53 16.64
N ILE A 176 -2.18 15.37 16.08
CA ILE A 176 -2.24 14.11 16.83
C ILE A 176 -0.82 13.76 17.37
N VAL A 177 0.23 13.88 16.55
CA VAL A 177 1.62 13.60 16.97
C VAL A 177 2.05 14.54 18.09
N LEU A 178 1.65 15.80 18.07
CA LEU A 178 1.97 16.76 19.15
C LEU A 178 1.39 16.34 20.50
N THR A 179 0.26 15.61 20.52
CA THR A 179 -0.35 15.06 21.75
C THR A 179 0.32 13.78 22.26
N LEU A 180 1.25 13.18 21.49
CA LEU A 180 1.97 11.98 21.92
C LEU A 180 3.03 12.33 22.99
N PRO A 181 3.31 11.39 23.92
CA PRO A 181 4.36 11.59 24.91
C PRO A 181 5.74 11.75 24.25
N TYR A 182 6.65 12.40 24.92
CA TYR A 182 8.04 12.45 24.48
C TYR A 182 8.68 11.07 24.65
N SER A 183 9.33 10.57 23.61
CA SER A 183 10.14 9.34 23.67
C SER A 183 11.62 9.73 23.85
N LYS A 184 12.26 9.14 24.87
CA LYS A 184 13.71 9.30 25.01
C LYS A 184 14.40 8.56 23.85
N PRO A 185 15.55 9.08 23.35
CA PRO A 185 16.38 8.35 22.39
C PRO A 185 16.74 6.96 22.96
N VAL A 186 16.68 5.94 22.10
CA VAL A 186 17.01 4.56 22.48
C VAL A 186 18.50 4.34 22.24
N THR A 187 19.17 3.61 23.15
CA THR A 187 20.59 3.28 23.00
C THR A 187 20.79 2.35 21.78
N TYR A 188 21.72 2.69 20.93
CA TYR A 188 22.00 2.11 19.62
C TYR A 188 22.06 0.57 19.59
N TYR A 189 21.20 -0.03 18.74
CA TYR A 189 21.53 -1.31 18.10
C TYR A 189 22.26 -1.03 16.78
N ARG A 190 23.56 -1.38 16.72
CA ARG A 190 24.27 -1.38 15.42
C ARG A 190 23.60 -2.41 14.52
N LEU A 191 23.03 -1.93 13.41
CA LEU A 191 22.62 -2.81 12.31
C LEU A 191 23.90 -3.49 11.81
N SER A 192 24.07 -4.79 12.07
CA SER A 192 25.23 -5.53 11.59
C SER A 192 24.94 -6.06 10.19
N ALA A 193 25.95 -6.08 9.33
CA ALA A 193 25.86 -6.69 8.00
C ALA A 193 25.42 -8.17 8.07
N SER A 194 25.77 -8.88 9.14
CA SER A 194 25.35 -10.26 9.38
C SER A 194 23.83 -10.37 9.60
N ALA A 195 23.20 -9.39 10.25
CA ALA A 195 21.76 -9.39 10.45
C ALA A 195 21.00 -9.25 9.09
N PHE A 196 21.50 -8.43 8.17
CA PHE A 196 20.94 -8.34 6.83
C PHE A 196 21.09 -9.66 6.05
N LYS A 197 22.24 -10.31 6.13
CA LYS A 197 22.47 -11.59 5.43
C LYS A 197 21.49 -12.69 5.89
N GLU A 198 21.10 -12.73 7.15
CA GLU A 198 20.16 -13.71 7.67
C GLU A 198 18.72 -13.48 7.22
N ILE A 199 18.29 -12.23 7.02
CA ILE A 199 16.95 -11.92 6.52
C ILE A 199 16.83 -12.04 4.99
N LEU A 200 17.96 -12.04 4.26
CA LEU A 200 18.01 -12.31 2.82
C LEU A 200 18.05 -13.82 2.53
N ASN A 201 17.30 -14.62 3.30
CA ASN A 201 17.14 -16.03 3.00
C ASN A 201 16.03 -16.26 1.95
N GLY A 202 16.13 -17.40 1.23
CA GLY A 202 15.23 -17.66 0.10
C GLY A 202 13.74 -17.72 0.43
N GLN A 203 13.37 -17.97 1.69
CA GLN A 203 11.96 -17.97 2.11
C GLN A 203 11.42 -16.55 2.32
N LEU A 204 12.18 -15.69 3.00
CA LEU A 204 11.81 -14.29 3.21
C LEU A 204 11.84 -13.51 1.89
N LEU A 205 12.84 -13.74 1.03
CA LEU A 205 12.90 -13.13 -0.30
C LEU A 205 11.67 -13.45 -1.18
N ARG A 206 11.12 -14.67 -1.07
CA ARG A 206 9.88 -15.01 -1.77
C ARG A 206 8.67 -14.23 -1.25
N LEU A 207 8.63 -13.95 0.05
CA LEU A 207 7.57 -13.12 0.65
C LEU A 207 7.76 -11.64 0.26
N ASP A 208 9.00 -11.16 0.23
CA ASP A 208 9.33 -9.81 -0.23
C ASP A 208 8.97 -9.61 -1.70
N PHE A 209 9.27 -10.59 -2.56
CA PHE A 209 8.84 -10.58 -3.95
C PHE A 209 7.32 -10.67 -4.10
N SER A 210 6.64 -11.38 -3.20
CA SER A 210 5.19 -11.50 -3.22
C SER A 210 4.50 -10.16 -2.96
N ILE A 211 4.94 -9.43 -1.93
CA ILE A 211 4.36 -8.11 -1.64
C ILE A 211 4.75 -7.07 -2.69
N PHE A 212 5.96 -7.16 -3.23
CA PHE A 212 6.40 -6.35 -4.37
C PHE A 212 5.48 -6.56 -5.57
N SER A 213 5.24 -7.82 -5.98
CA SER A 213 4.40 -8.16 -7.13
C SER A 213 2.94 -7.74 -6.93
N LEU A 214 2.40 -7.93 -5.72
CA LEU A 214 1.03 -7.52 -5.37
C LEU A 214 0.83 -6.01 -5.57
N HIS A 215 1.78 -5.20 -5.08
CA HIS A 215 1.69 -3.74 -5.18
C HIS A 215 2.08 -3.20 -6.56
N LEU A 216 2.96 -3.90 -7.29
CA LEU A 216 3.23 -3.62 -8.70
C LEU A 216 1.95 -3.78 -9.53
N ILE A 217 1.23 -4.89 -9.35
CA ILE A 217 -0.04 -5.17 -10.04
C ILE A 217 -1.09 -4.13 -9.67
N LEU A 218 -1.21 -3.77 -8.39
CA LEU A 218 -2.13 -2.75 -7.91
C LEU A 218 -1.87 -1.39 -8.57
N ALA A 219 -0.62 -0.92 -8.50
CA ALA A 219 -0.26 0.41 -9.02
C ALA A 219 -0.40 0.49 -10.55
N SER A 220 0.01 -0.55 -11.28
CA SER A 220 -0.21 -0.64 -12.72
C SER A 220 -1.71 -0.70 -13.06
N GLY A 221 -2.49 -1.45 -12.29
CA GLY A 221 -3.94 -1.55 -12.48
C GLY A 221 -4.63 -0.20 -12.31
N PHE A 222 -4.21 0.63 -11.36
CA PHE A 222 -4.77 1.98 -11.16
C PHE A 222 -4.33 3.01 -12.22
N ILE A 223 -3.40 2.68 -13.10
CA ILE A 223 -3.16 3.47 -14.31
C ILE A 223 -4.27 3.20 -15.34
N VAL A 224 -4.63 1.95 -15.56
CA VAL A 224 -5.50 1.54 -16.67
C VAL A 224 -6.97 1.38 -16.29
N MET A 225 -7.31 0.85 -15.12
CA MET A 225 -8.70 0.60 -14.71
C MET A 225 -9.58 1.87 -14.69
N PRO A 226 -9.13 3.04 -14.17
CA PRO A 226 -9.95 4.25 -14.23
C PRO A 226 -10.19 4.73 -15.66
N ILE A 227 -9.23 4.54 -16.55
CA ILE A 227 -9.36 4.91 -17.97
C ILE A 227 -10.37 3.99 -18.67
N LEU A 228 -10.29 2.66 -18.43
CA LEU A 228 -11.27 1.71 -18.97
C LEU A 228 -12.72 2.04 -18.57
N ILE A 229 -12.93 2.52 -17.35
CA ILE A 229 -14.27 2.92 -16.89
C ILE A 229 -14.84 4.02 -17.78
N ILE A 230 -14.01 4.97 -18.18
CA ILE A 230 -14.42 6.13 -18.99
C ILE A 230 -14.54 5.75 -20.47
N GLU A 231 -13.53 5.08 -21.03
CA GLU A 231 -13.52 4.68 -22.45
C GLU A 231 -14.69 3.76 -22.80
N ASN A 232 -15.05 2.84 -21.90
CA ASN A 232 -16.21 1.96 -22.09
C ASN A 232 -17.53 2.59 -21.62
N GLN A 233 -17.55 3.87 -21.22
CA GLN A 233 -18.73 4.59 -20.75
C GLN A 233 -19.50 3.83 -19.64
N ILE A 234 -18.78 3.09 -18.80
CA ILE A 234 -19.35 2.22 -17.76
C ILE A 234 -20.12 3.08 -16.74
N ILE A 235 -19.53 4.21 -16.35
CA ILE A 235 -20.11 5.20 -15.45
C ILE A 235 -19.38 6.53 -15.62
N GLY A 236 -20.04 7.65 -15.35
CA GLY A 236 -19.43 8.97 -15.42
C GLY A 236 -18.34 9.19 -14.36
N MET A 237 -17.38 10.08 -14.64
CA MET A 237 -16.24 10.37 -13.76
C MET A 237 -16.66 10.70 -12.31
N ILE A 238 -17.75 11.44 -12.15
CA ILE A 238 -18.28 11.87 -10.84
C ILE A 238 -18.76 10.68 -10.00
N ASP A 239 -19.23 9.64 -10.67
CA ASP A 239 -19.90 8.49 -10.06
C ASP A 239 -19.00 7.25 -9.89
N ASN A 240 -17.72 7.32 -10.25
CA ASN A 240 -16.77 6.21 -10.15
C ASN A 240 -16.76 5.54 -8.75
N TRP A 241 -16.98 6.29 -7.69
CA TRP A 241 -17.10 5.75 -6.33
C TRP A 241 -18.23 4.70 -6.20
N LYS A 242 -19.28 4.78 -7.04
CA LYS A 242 -20.38 3.79 -7.06
C LYS A 242 -19.95 2.40 -7.54
N LEU A 243 -18.81 2.30 -8.25
CA LEU A 243 -18.15 1.04 -8.59
C LEU A 243 -17.22 0.56 -7.46
N TYR A 244 -16.38 1.46 -6.95
CA TYR A 244 -15.39 1.10 -5.93
C TYR A 244 -16.03 0.72 -4.60
N LEU A 245 -17.07 1.43 -4.14
CA LEU A 245 -17.72 1.17 -2.86
C LEU A 245 -18.26 -0.27 -2.76
N PRO A 246 -19.17 -0.75 -3.65
CA PRO A 246 -19.66 -2.11 -3.54
C PRO A 246 -18.57 -3.16 -3.80
N ALA A 247 -17.64 -2.92 -4.75
CA ALA A 247 -16.54 -3.84 -5.02
C ALA A 247 -15.69 -4.08 -3.77
N VAL A 248 -15.31 -3.01 -3.06
CA VAL A 248 -14.48 -3.12 -1.86
C VAL A 248 -15.26 -3.74 -0.70
N LEU A 249 -16.51 -3.34 -0.46
CA LEU A 249 -17.34 -3.95 0.60
C LEU A 249 -17.54 -5.45 0.38
N LEU A 250 -17.89 -5.86 -0.84
CA LEU A 250 -18.05 -7.27 -1.20
C LEU A 250 -16.72 -8.03 -1.11
N SER A 251 -15.60 -7.38 -1.42
CA SER A 251 -14.29 -8.00 -1.31
C SER A 251 -13.90 -8.32 0.14
N PHE A 252 -14.23 -7.46 1.09
CA PHE A 252 -14.03 -7.77 2.51
C PHE A 252 -14.86 -8.96 2.98
N LEU A 253 -16.09 -9.09 2.50
CA LEU A 253 -16.92 -10.27 2.79
C LEU A 253 -16.34 -11.53 2.12
N GLY A 254 -15.89 -11.41 0.86
CA GLY A 254 -15.33 -12.54 0.10
C GLY A 254 -13.97 -13.03 0.60
N MET A 255 -13.13 -12.15 1.20
CA MET A 255 -11.84 -12.57 1.76
C MET A 255 -11.98 -13.36 3.07
N LEU A 256 -13.05 -13.14 3.87
CA LEU A 256 -13.22 -13.80 5.17
C LEU A 256 -13.18 -15.34 5.09
N PRO A 257 -13.94 -15.99 4.18
CA PRO A 257 -13.84 -17.43 4.02
C PRO A 257 -12.42 -17.92 3.68
N LEU A 258 -11.70 -17.18 2.84
CA LEU A 258 -10.33 -17.53 2.44
C LEU A 258 -9.37 -17.44 3.61
N ILE A 259 -9.48 -16.42 4.44
CA ILE A 259 -8.67 -16.29 5.67
C ILE A 259 -9.02 -17.40 6.65
N ILE A 260 -10.31 -17.72 6.85
CA ILE A 260 -10.73 -18.82 7.73
C ILE A 260 -10.17 -20.16 7.23
N ILE A 261 -10.23 -20.42 5.92
CA ILE A 261 -9.64 -21.62 5.31
C ILE A 261 -8.13 -21.67 5.55
N SER A 262 -7.46 -20.54 5.37
CA SER A 262 -6.03 -20.44 5.60
C SER A 262 -5.63 -20.77 7.04
N GLU A 263 -6.31 -20.19 8.02
CA GLU A 263 -5.91 -20.29 9.43
C GLU A 263 -6.47 -21.55 10.12
N LYS A 264 -7.79 -21.78 10.01
CA LYS A 264 -8.46 -22.91 10.68
C LYS A 264 -8.07 -24.26 10.07
N PHE A 265 -7.96 -24.36 8.75
CA PHE A 265 -7.61 -25.60 8.07
C PHE A 265 -6.13 -25.67 7.69
N LYS A 266 -5.29 -24.70 8.12
CA LYS A 266 -3.85 -24.64 7.86
C LYS A 266 -3.47 -24.74 6.36
N LYS A 267 -4.35 -24.26 5.46
CA LYS A 267 -4.20 -24.31 3.99
C LYS A 267 -3.66 -23.01 3.40
N THR A 268 -2.80 -22.30 4.12
CA THR A 268 -2.31 -20.96 3.75
C THR A 268 -1.70 -20.91 2.34
N LYS A 269 -0.87 -21.92 1.97
CA LYS A 269 -0.25 -22.00 0.65
C LYS A 269 -1.31 -22.13 -0.48
N HIS A 270 -2.31 -22.98 -0.28
CA HIS A 270 -3.39 -23.15 -1.26
C HIS A 270 -4.21 -21.87 -1.42
N VAL A 271 -4.52 -21.19 -0.32
CA VAL A 271 -5.23 -19.91 -0.36
C VAL A 271 -4.42 -18.85 -1.11
N LEU A 272 -3.10 -18.74 -0.87
CA LEU A 272 -2.25 -17.84 -1.64
C LEU A 272 -2.28 -18.16 -3.14
N LEU A 273 -2.11 -19.42 -3.52
CA LEU A 273 -2.12 -19.85 -4.92
C LEU A 273 -3.47 -19.57 -5.60
N ILE A 274 -4.58 -19.84 -4.91
CA ILE A 274 -5.93 -19.55 -5.42
C ILE A 274 -6.11 -18.03 -5.56
N SER A 275 -5.68 -17.22 -4.60
CA SER A 275 -5.80 -15.77 -4.67
C SER A 275 -5.00 -15.19 -5.83
N ILE A 276 -3.78 -15.67 -6.08
CA ILE A 276 -2.98 -15.23 -7.24
C ILE A 276 -3.66 -15.64 -8.56
N LEU A 277 -4.23 -16.86 -8.63
CA LEU A 277 -5.01 -17.29 -9.81
C LEU A 277 -6.25 -16.42 -10.04
N LEU A 278 -6.93 -16.01 -8.98
CA LEU A 278 -8.07 -15.07 -9.09
C LEU A 278 -7.62 -13.70 -9.60
N LEU A 279 -6.43 -13.20 -9.16
CA LEU A 279 -5.84 -11.98 -9.73
C LEU A 279 -5.55 -12.13 -11.22
N ILE A 280 -4.94 -13.24 -11.64
CA ILE A 280 -4.65 -13.52 -13.07
C ILE A 280 -5.96 -13.59 -13.85
N LEU A 281 -6.93 -14.36 -13.37
CA LEU A 281 -8.22 -14.55 -14.03
C LEU A 281 -8.98 -13.23 -14.21
N SER A 282 -9.05 -12.41 -13.16
CA SER A 282 -9.72 -11.10 -13.24
C SER A 282 -9.09 -10.21 -14.31
N GLN A 283 -7.75 -10.18 -14.42
CA GLN A 283 -7.05 -9.39 -15.43
C GLN A 283 -7.24 -9.92 -16.85
N ILE A 284 -7.23 -11.24 -17.05
CA ILE A 284 -7.54 -11.86 -18.35
C ILE A 284 -8.97 -11.51 -18.79
N LEU A 285 -9.91 -11.55 -17.85
CA LEU A 285 -11.31 -11.24 -18.13
C LEU A 285 -11.53 -9.74 -18.42
N PHE A 286 -10.76 -8.84 -17.84
CA PHE A 286 -10.76 -7.42 -18.23
C PHE A 286 -10.36 -7.21 -19.70
N LEU A 287 -9.45 -8.06 -20.23
CA LEU A 287 -9.02 -8.01 -21.64
C LEU A 287 -10.02 -8.59 -22.62
N SER A 288 -10.83 -9.58 -22.21
CA SER A 288 -11.57 -10.44 -23.12
C SER A 288 -13.08 -10.25 -23.12
N LEU A 289 -13.63 -9.53 -22.12
CA LEU A 289 -15.08 -9.34 -21.99
C LEU A 289 -15.52 -7.94 -22.39
N ASN A 290 -16.75 -7.84 -22.92
CA ASN A 290 -17.43 -6.56 -23.06
C ASN A 290 -17.75 -6.00 -21.67
N LEU A 291 -17.13 -4.88 -21.32
CA LEU A 291 -17.18 -4.29 -19.98
C LEU A 291 -18.46 -3.47 -19.79
N SER A 292 -19.50 -4.10 -19.25
CA SER A 292 -20.66 -3.41 -18.68
C SER A 292 -20.41 -3.08 -17.21
N PHE A 293 -21.24 -2.23 -16.60
CA PHE A 293 -21.18 -1.91 -15.16
C PHE A 293 -21.12 -3.17 -14.28
N SER A 294 -22.02 -4.12 -14.52
CA SER A 294 -22.09 -5.35 -13.72
C SER A 294 -20.87 -6.24 -13.92
N VAL A 295 -20.38 -6.39 -15.15
CA VAL A 295 -19.17 -7.17 -15.44
C VAL A 295 -17.96 -6.54 -14.78
N PHE A 296 -17.77 -5.22 -14.92
CA PHE A 296 -16.66 -4.51 -14.31
C PHE A 296 -16.70 -4.61 -12.78
N LEU A 297 -17.88 -4.44 -12.16
CA LEU A 297 -18.07 -4.59 -10.72
C LEU A 297 -17.68 -5.98 -10.22
N ILE A 298 -18.09 -7.03 -10.92
CA ILE A 298 -17.76 -8.43 -10.56
C ILE A 298 -16.24 -8.64 -10.66
N LEU A 299 -15.60 -8.22 -11.76
CA LEU A 299 -14.17 -8.40 -11.98
C LEU A 299 -13.35 -7.62 -10.95
N LEU A 300 -13.75 -6.38 -10.67
CA LEU A 300 -13.11 -5.54 -9.65
C LEU A 300 -13.27 -6.14 -8.24
N THR A 301 -14.44 -6.74 -7.95
CA THR A 301 -14.70 -7.46 -6.69
C THR A 301 -13.77 -8.67 -6.56
N ILE A 302 -13.64 -9.49 -7.61
CA ILE A 302 -12.74 -10.66 -7.63
C ILE A 302 -11.30 -10.22 -7.43
N PHE A 303 -10.85 -9.16 -8.12
CA PHE A 303 -9.53 -8.58 -7.98
C PHE A 303 -9.27 -8.18 -6.52
N PHE A 304 -10.17 -7.43 -5.87
CA PHE A 304 -9.98 -7.00 -4.50
C PHE A 304 -10.15 -8.12 -3.48
N ILE A 305 -10.98 -9.16 -3.70
CA ILE A 305 -11.00 -10.35 -2.84
C ILE A 305 -9.61 -10.97 -2.80
N ALA A 306 -9.01 -11.18 -3.95
CA ALA A 306 -7.69 -11.79 -4.07
C ALA A 306 -6.60 -10.88 -3.46
N PHE A 307 -6.61 -9.60 -3.82
CA PHE A 307 -5.67 -8.61 -3.29
C PHE A 307 -5.71 -8.54 -1.76
N ASN A 308 -6.89 -8.29 -1.18
CA ASN A 308 -7.05 -8.13 0.26
C ASN A 308 -6.69 -9.42 1.03
N THR A 309 -7.00 -10.61 0.45
CA THR A 309 -6.63 -11.89 1.06
C THR A 309 -5.11 -12.04 1.15
N VAL A 310 -4.39 -11.76 0.08
CA VAL A 310 -2.93 -11.85 0.04
C VAL A 310 -2.29 -10.78 0.93
N GLU A 311 -2.78 -9.55 0.87
CA GLU A 311 -2.32 -8.43 1.71
C GLU A 311 -2.42 -8.74 3.21
N ALA A 312 -3.48 -9.44 3.63
CA ALA A 312 -3.66 -9.85 5.02
C ALA A 312 -2.76 -11.04 5.40
N LEU A 313 -2.54 -12.00 4.51
CA LEU A 313 -1.80 -13.22 4.80
C LEU A 313 -0.28 -13.04 4.79
N LEU A 314 0.27 -12.25 3.85
CA LEU A 314 1.72 -12.12 3.69
C LEU A 314 2.44 -11.60 4.94
N PRO A 315 1.99 -10.52 5.63
CA PRO A 315 2.62 -10.06 6.87
C PRO A 315 2.51 -11.09 8.01
N SER A 316 1.40 -11.84 8.08
CA SER A 316 1.20 -12.91 9.05
C SER A 316 2.22 -14.04 8.84
N ILE A 317 2.41 -14.48 7.60
CA ILE A 317 3.40 -15.51 7.24
C ILE A 317 4.80 -15.00 7.55
N LEU A 318 5.15 -13.78 7.16
CA LEU A 318 6.45 -13.17 7.41
C LEU A 318 6.78 -13.16 8.91
N SER A 319 5.82 -12.73 9.74
CA SER A 319 6.01 -12.63 11.18
C SER A 319 6.19 -13.99 11.87
N LYS A 320 5.62 -15.07 11.29
CA LYS A 320 5.78 -16.46 11.76
C LYS A 320 7.09 -17.10 11.25
N THR A 321 7.60 -16.64 10.11
CA THR A 321 8.80 -17.18 9.47
C THR A 321 10.08 -16.51 9.96
N ALA A 322 10.04 -15.20 10.21
CA ALA A 322 11.19 -14.43 10.65
C ALA A 322 11.56 -14.73 12.11
N ASN A 323 12.87 -14.84 12.40
CA ASN A 323 13.38 -14.97 13.76
C ASN A 323 12.88 -13.84 14.65
N ALA A 324 12.46 -14.15 15.87
CA ALA A 324 11.86 -13.19 16.81
C ALA A 324 12.74 -11.92 17.01
N SER A 325 14.07 -12.12 17.15
CA SER A 325 15.04 -11.03 17.34
C SER A 325 15.24 -10.14 16.11
N LYS A 326 14.87 -10.61 14.89
CA LYS A 326 15.09 -9.91 13.63
C LYS A 326 13.78 -9.59 12.88
N ARG A 327 12.63 -9.88 13.50
CA ARG A 327 11.31 -9.68 12.92
C ARG A 327 11.08 -8.23 12.48
N GLY A 328 11.52 -7.27 13.27
CA GLY A 328 11.42 -5.84 12.92
C GLY A 328 12.19 -5.49 11.64
N LEU A 329 13.41 -6.02 11.49
CA LEU A 329 14.22 -5.80 10.29
C LEU A 329 13.60 -6.48 9.06
N ALA A 330 13.11 -7.73 9.21
CA ALA A 330 12.41 -8.45 8.13
C ALA A 330 11.14 -7.70 7.68
N MET A 331 10.35 -7.18 8.62
CA MET A 331 9.18 -6.34 8.30
C MET A 331 9.57 -5.04 7.60
N GLY A 332 10.72 -4.46 7.95
CA GLY A 332 11.27 -3.28 7.28
C GLY A 332 11.60 -3.53 5.81
N VAL A 333 12.30 -4.64 5.51
CA VAL A 333 12.62 -5.06 4.12
C VAL A 333 11.33 -5.37 3.35
N PHE A 334 10.39 -6.08 3.97
CA PHE A 334 9.08 -6.36 3.39
C PHE A 334 8.31 -5.08 3.00
N SER A 335 8.25 -4.11 3.90
CA SER A 335 7.61 -2.82 3.59
C SER A 335 8.37 -2.03 2.52
N THR A 336 9.70 -2.12 2.48
CA THR A 336 10.51 -1.52 1.40
C THR A 336 10.16 -2.17 0.07
N SER A 337 10.05 -3.49 0.00
CA SER A 337 9.63 -4.25 -1.20
C SER A 337 8.23 -3.86 -1.65
N GLN A 338 7.30 -3.65 -0.71
CA GLN A 338 5.94 -3.15 -0.97
C GLN A 338 5.97 -1.81 -1.70
N PHE A 339 6.71 -0.84 -1.18
CA PHE A 339 6.82 0.50 -1.78
C PHE A 339 7.57 0.49 -3.11
N LEU A 340 8.60 -0.33 -3.25
CA LEU A 340 9.26 -0.55 -4.54
C LEU A 340 8.30 -1.16 -5.57
N GLY A 341 7.45 -2.10 -5.17
CA GLY A 341 6.38 -2.63 -6.03
C GLY A 341 5.46 -1.52 -6.55
N THR A 342 5.03 -0.62 -5.67
CA THR A 342 4.21 0.55 -6.05
C THR A 342 4.95 1.46 -7.05
N PHE A 343 6.25 1.71 -6.82
CA PHE A 343 7.06 2.52 -7.74
C PHE A 343 7.18 1.87 -9.11
N PHE A 344 7.64 0.63 -9.16
CA PHE A 344 7.83 -0.06 -10.44
C PHE A 344 6.51 -0.30 -11.17
N GLY A 345 5.43 -0.56 -10.44
CA GLY A 345 4.08 -0.67 -11.01
C GLY A 345 3.62 0.63 -11.68
N GLY A 346 3.81 1.76 -11.01
CA GLY A 346 3.51 3.07 -11.58
C GLY A 346 4.41 3.40 -12.78
N ALA A 347 5.73 3.32 -12.61
CA ALA A 347 6.69 3.70 -13.63
C ALA A 347 6.64 2.80 -14.88
N ILE A 348 6.67 1.47 -14.69
CA ILE A 348 6.67 0.52 -15.81
C ILE A 348 5.27 0.43 -16.44
N GLY A 349 4.21 0.38 -15.63
CA GLY A 349 2.84 0.39 -16.14
C GLY A 349 2.55 1.62 -16.96
N GLY A 350 2.94 2.81 -16.47
CA GLY A 350 2.83 4.06 -17.21
C GLY A 350 3.67 4.09 -18.49
N LEU A 351 4.89 3.54 -18.45
CA LEU A 351 5.76 3.44 -19.64
C LEU A 351 5.16 2.51 -20.70
N ILE A 352 4.66 1.36 -20.30
CA ILE A 352 4.04 0.40 -21.23
C ILE A 352 2.80 1.04 -21.86
N TYR A 353 1.95 1.69 -21.07
CA TYR A 353 0.79 2.39 -21.61
C TYR A 353 1.18 3.54 -22.55
N ASN A 354 2.28 4.25 -22.26
CA ASN A 354 2.77 5.34 -23.11
C ASN A 354 3.31 4.88 -24.46
N ILE A 355 3.91 3.67 -24.53
CA ILE A 355 4.52 3.14 -25.74
C ILE A 355 3.55 2.28 -26.56
N TYR A 356 2.69 1.55 -25.87
CA TYR A 356 1.75 0.59 -26.46
C TYR A 356 0.31 1.00 -26.19
N ASP A 357 -0.41 0.21 -25.40
CA ASP A 357 -1.84 0.39 -25.07
C ASP A 357 -2.19 -0.11 -23.66
N LEU A 358 -3.46 0.06 -23.27
CA LEU A 358 -4.00 -0.42 -21.99
C LEU A 358 -3.89 -1.94 -21.83
N ASN A 359 -4.10 -2.69 -22.92
CA ASN A 359 -4.07 -4.16 -22.90
C ASN A 359 -2.67 -4.68 -22.59
N SER A 360 -1.65 -4.01 -23.11
CA SER A 360 -0.25 -4.34 -22.85
C SER A 360 0.13 -4.22 -21.38
N VAL A 361 -0.49 -3.30 -20.63
CA VAL A 361 -0.27 -3.18 -19.18
C VAL A 361 -0.86 -4.39 -18.44
N PHE A 362 -2.05 -4.87 -18.84
CA PHE A 362 -2.60 -6.09 -18.26
C PHE A 362 -1.75 -7.32 -18.60
N LEU A 363 -1.26 -7.46 -19.84
CA LEU A 363 -0.38 -8.56 -20.23
C LEU A 363 0.90 -8.57 -19.40
N PHE A 364 1.49 -7.39 -19.14
CA PHE A 364 2.64 -7.24 -18.26
C PHE A 364 2.32 -7.71 -16.83
N THR A 365 1.22 -7.23 -16.23
CA THR A 365 0.85 -7.59 -14.86
C THR A 365 0.44 -9.05 -14.71
N ILE A 366 -0.21 -9.64 -15.72
CA ILE A 366 -0.48 -11.09 -15.81
C ILE A 366 0.83 -11.88 -15.83
N SER A 367 1.82 -11.45 -16.63
CA SER A 367 3.13 -12.11 -16.69
C SER A 367 3.84 -12.10 -15.34
N VAL A 368 3.83 -10.95 -14.64
CA VAL A 368 4.36 -10.84 -13.28
C VAL A 368 3.61 -11.77 -12.31
N ALA A 369 2.29 -11.82 -12.39
CA ALA A 369 1.48 -12.67 -11.52
C ALA A 369 1.72 -14.17 -11.78
N ILE A 370 1.95 -14.59 -13.03
CA ILE A 370 2.31 -15.96 -13.38
C ILE A 370 3.67 -16.34 -12.79
N ILE A 371 4.69 -15.49 -12.95
CA ILE A 371 6.02 -15.70 -12.35
C ILE A 371 5.88 -15.82 -10.84
N TRP A 372 5.12 -14.94 -10.22
CA TRP A 372 4.85 -14.96 -8.79
C TRP A 372 4.16 -16.24 -8.35
N TRP A 373 3.16 -16.71 -9.10
CA TRP A 373 2.45 -17.97 -8.80
C TRP A 373 3.39 -19.18 -8.77
N PHE A 374 4.27 -19.30 -9.78
CA PHE A 374 5.29 -20.35 -9.81
C PHE A 374 6.27 -20.23 -8.64
N LEU A 375 6.63 -19.01 -8.24
CA LEU A 375 7.50 -18.79 -7.08
C LEU A 375 6.85 -19.27 -5.78
N ILE A 376 5.55 -19.04 -5.60
CA ILE A 376 4.80 -19.52 -4.42
C ILE A 376 4.65 -21.04 -4.42
N LEU A 377 4.59 -21.70 -5.57
CA LEU A 377 4.62 -23.17 -5.64
C LEU A 377 5.87 -23.76 -4.97
N THR A 378 7.01 -23.07 -5.05
CA THR A 378 8.27 -23.52 -4.44
C THR A 378 8.44 -23.06 -2.99
N LEU A 379 7.49 -22.28 -2.42
CA LEU A 379 7.57 -21.79 -1.05
C LEU A 379 7.39 -22.95 -0.04
N PRO A 380 8.39 -23.22 0.83
CA PRO A 380 8.29 -24.26 1.84
C PRO A 380 7.48 -23.74 3.04
N LEU A 381 6.16 -23.63 2.90
CA LEU A 381 5.28 -23.46 4.06
C LEU A 381 5.06 -24.85 4.65
N LYS A 382 5.53 -25.09 5.88
CA LYS A 382 5.24 -26.33 6.62
C LYS A 382 3.71 -26.45 6.70
N THR A 383 3.13 -27.35 5.92
CA THR A 383 1.87 -27.96 6.25
C THR A 383 2.18 -28.85 7.47
N ASN A 384 1.82 -28.42 8.66
CA ASN A 384 1.83 -29.34 9.82
C ASN A 384 0.75 -30.41 9.55
N THR A 385 1.11 -31.38 8.70
CA THR A 385 0.54 -32.71 8.69
C THR A 385 1.43 -33.54 9.60
N SER A 386 1.36 -33.30 10.90
CA SER A 386 1.79 -34.24 11.90
C SER A 386 0.62 -34.35 12.87
N GLY A 387 -0.30 -35.25 12.51
CA GLY A 387 -0.87 -36.10 13.51
C GLY A 387 0.30 -36.96 14.07
N ASP A 388 0.61 -36.74 15.31
CA ASP A 388 1.03 -37.69 16.34
C ASP A 388 0.90 -36.96 17.68
#